data_9ac0a7109d846f0ff45605727b80103d
#
_entry.id   9ac0a7109d846f0ff45605727b80103d
#
_cell.length_a   1.000
_cell.length_b   1.000
_cell.length_c   1.000
_cell.angle_alpha   90.00
_cell.angle_beta   90.00
_cell.angle_gamma   90.00
#
_symmetry.space_group_name_H-M   'P 1'
#
loop_
_entity.id
_entity.type
_entity.pdbx_description
1 polymer ?
#
loop_
_entity_poly.entity_id
_entity_poly.type
_entity_poly.pdbx_seq_one_letter_code
_entity_poly.pdbx_strand_id
1 'polypeptide(L)'
;MFYIILTVFILGYICIALEHPLKVNKTATALVLGVVVWTLYLLGGPDIYQITGVEAFNAFKAAHPDSAHPFVDFIVNHEMFDHLAEIAETLFFLLGAMTIVEVIDRHQGFRIITDLIKTRNSVKLLWMLAIITFFLSAVLDNLTTTIVMISLLRKLVADKKDRWFFAGITVIAANAGGVWSPIGDVTTIMLWIGNRISASQIIMQTFLPSLVSLIVPLIVTSFVMKKNGATLPEIEAPKASNIPSWQRTLVFCVGIGALLFVPVFKTVTHMKPYMGVLLGLGVLWIITEIIHRKETEHNKDLHISSVISRIDTPSILFFLGILLAVAGLQSAGHLSLLAGGLDTAFEGNFLIIDVVIGVLSSIVDNIPLVAGAMGMYDFPMDNPFWIFLAYCAGTGGSILIIGSAAGVTAMGMEKIDFIWYLKKITPYALLGYFAGAGTYMLMDLIIH
;
A
#
# COMPACT_ATOMS: atom_id res chain seq x y z
N MET A 1 -24.07 -15.90 16.78
CA MET A 1 -23.39 -14.62 16.38
C MET A 1 -22.13 -14.83 15.55
N PHE A 2 -21.27 -15.79 15.90
CA PHE A 2 -20.00 -16.05 15.18
C PHE A 2 -20.15 -16.10 13.65
N TYR A 3 -20.98 -17.00 13.10
CA TYR A 3 -21.18 -17.10 11.65
C TYR A 3 -21.85 -15.86 11.02
N ILE A 4 -22.60 -15.07 11.80
CA ILE A 4 -23.23 -13.83 11.32
C ILE A 4 -22.14 -12.78 11.05
N ILE A 5 -21.14 -12.65 11.95
CA ILE A 5 -20.01 -11.73 11.76
C ILE A 5 -19.27 -12.07 10.47
N LEU A 6 -18.94 -13.34 10.27
CA LEU A 6 -18.25 -13.81 9.05
C LEU A 6 -19.09 -13.53 7.80
N THR A 7 -20.38 -13.82 7.84
CA THR A 7 -21.29 -13.57 6.69
C THR A 7 -21.37 -12.09 6.36
N VAL A 8 -21.51 -11.23 7.38
CA VAL A 8 -21.56 -9.76 7.20
C VAL A 8 -20.25 -9.25 6.64
N PHE A 9 -19.10 -9.76 7.13
CA PHE A 9 -17.80 -9.39 6.60
C PHE A 9 -17.66 -9.76 5.12
N ILE A 10 -17.99 -11.00 4.74
CA ILE A 10 -17.92 -11.46 3.34
C ILE A 10 -18.82 -10.62 2.44
N LEU A 11 -20.08 -10.36 2.87
CA LEU A 11 -21.02 -9.53 2.09
C LEU A 11 -20.51 -8.10 1.95
N GLY A 12 -20.04 -7.48 3.04
CA GLY A 12 -19.45 -6.14 3.02
C GLY A 12 -18.23 -6.10 2.11
N TYR A 13 -17.38 -7.14 2.15
CA TYR A 13 -16.20 -7.24 1.28
C TYR A 13 -16.58 -7.38 -0.21
N ILE A 14 -17.60 -8.18 -0.52
CA ILE A 14 -18.16 -8.28 -1.89
C ILE A 14 -18.67 -6.91 -2.34
N CYS A 15 -19.35 -6.16 -1.48
CA CYS A 15 -19.80 -4.80 -1.80
C CYS A 15 -18.64 -3.84 -2.07
N ILE A 16 -17.53 -3.95 -1.33
CA ILE A 16 -16.30 -3.18 -1.57
C ILE A 16 -15.70 -3.53 -2.95
N ALA A 17 -15.56 -4.83 -3.25
CA ALA A 17 -15.03 -5.30 -4.53
C ALA A 17 -15.93 -4.92 -5.72
N LEU A 18 -17.23 -4.83 -5.51
CA LEU A 18 -18.23 -4.43 -6.51
C LEU A 18 -18.55 -2.92 -6.49
N GLU A 19 -17.64 -2.06 -6.00
CA GLU A 19 -17.81 -0.60 -5.96
C GLU A 19 -18.38 -0.02 -7.27
N HIS A 20 -17.78 -0.39 -8.40
CA HIS A 20 -18.17 0.15 -9.70
C HIS A 20 -19.58 -0.27 -10.16
N PRO A 21 -19.98 -1.56 -10.11
CA PRO A 21 -21.34 -1.97 -10.44
C PRO A 21 -22.39 -1.42 -9.52
N LEU A 22 -22.10 -1.36 -8.21
CA LEU A 22 -23.02 -0.90 -7.18
C LEU A 22 -23.14 0.64 -7.12
N LYS A 23 -22.15 1.35 -7.70
CA LYS A 23 -22.02 2.82 -7.63
C LYS A 23 -22.00 3.35 -6.18
N VAL A 24 -21.51 2.56 -5.26
CA VAL A 24 -21.32 2.91 -3.84
C VAL A 24 -19.81 2.99 -3.58
N ASN A 25 -19.36 4.10 -3.02
CA ASN A 25 -17.95 4.29 -2.70
C ASN A 25 -17.48 3.25 -1.67
N LYS A 26 -16.40 2.55 -1.96
CA LYS A 26 -15.82 1.51 -1.10
C LYS A 26 -15.52 2.00 0.31
N THR A 27 -15.17 3.27 0.48
CA THR A 27 -14.91 3.90 1.78
C THR A 27 -16.14 3.85 2.68
N ALA A 28 -17.31 4.23 2.13
CA ALA A 28 -18.57 4.22 2.89
C ALA A 28 -18.92 2.80 3.36
N THR A 29 -18.76 1.81 2.46
CA THR A 29 -18.99 0.40 2.78
C THR A 29 -18.01 -0.10 3.84
N ALA A 30 -16.73 0.24 3.75
CA ALA A 30 -15.71 -0.18 4.71
C ALA A 30 -15.96 0.39 6.12
N LEU A 31 -16.32 1.67 6.22
CA LEU A 31 -16.66 2.30 7.51
C LEU A 31 -17.87 1.64 8.16
N VAL A 32 -18.95 1.40 7.40
CA VAL A 32 -20.13 0.69 7.91
C VAL A 32 -19.75 -0.72 8.36
N LEU A 33 -18.97 -1.44 7.54
CA LEU A 33 -18.52 -2.79 7.82
C LEU A 33 -17.73 -2.84 9.13
N GLY A 34 -16.75 -1.95 9.32
CA GLY A 34 -15.95 -1.87 10.54
C GLY A 34 -16.81 -1.71 11.79
N VAL A 35 -17.73 -0.75 11.78
CA VAL A 35 -18.64 -0.51 12.92
C VAL A 35 -19.58 -1.67 13.16
N VAL A 36 -20.18 -2.25 12.11
CA VAL A 36 -21.14 -3.36 12.24
C VAL A 36 -20.45 -4.61 12.78
N VAL A 37 -19.25 -4.95 12.32
CA VAL A 37 -18.48 -6.11 12.82
C VAL A 37 -18.24 -5.98 14.34
N TRP A 38 -17.74 -4.84 14.82
CA TRP A 38 -17.51 -4.60 16.25
C TRP A 38 -18.81 -4.60 17.06
N THR A 39 -19.89 -4.02 16.50
CA THR A 39 -21.21 -4.04 17.14
C THR A 39 -21.74 -5.48 17.31
N LEU A 40 -21.62 -6.29 16.25
CA LEU A 40 -22.04 -7.70 16.31
C LEU A 40 -21.17 -8.52 17.26
N TYR A 41 -19.85 -8.22 17.32
CA TYR A 41 -18.94 -8.85 18.27
C TYR A 41 -19.36 -8.52 19.72
N LEU A 42 -19.61 -7.25 20.03
CA LEU A 42 -20.07 -6.83 21.35
C LEU A 42 -21.42 -7.46 21.72
N LEU A 43 -22.40 -7.48 20.81
CA LEU A 43 -23.71 -8.09 21.03
C LEU A 43 -23.67 -9.62 21.10
N GLY A 44 -22.71 -10.24 20.42
CA GLY A 44 -22.50 -11.69 20.45
C GLY A 44 -21.89 -12.19 21.74
N GLY A 45 -21.26 -11.31 22.47
CA GLY A 45 -20.80 -11.43 23.83
C GLY A 45 -20.18 -12.77 24.24
N PRO A 46 -20.63 -13.32 25.36
CA PRO A 46 -20.01 -14.50 25.97
C PRO A 46 -19.91 -15.75 25.06
N ASP A 47 -20.85 -15.90 24.11
CA ASP A 47 -20.87 -17.10 23.24
C ASP A 47 -19.71 -17.13 22.27
N ILE A 48 -19.22 -15.97 21.79
CA ILE A 48 -18.06 -15.87 20.91
C ILE A 48 -16.79 -16.00 21.73
N TYR A 49 -16.80 -15.44 22.92
CA TYR A 49 -15.64 -15.36 23.79
C TYR A 49 -15.19 -16.74 24.31
N GLN A 50 -16.14 -17.67 24.49
CA GLN A 50 -15.84 -19.06 24.86
C GLN A 50 -14.96 -19.78 23.84
N ILE A 51 -14.90 -19.25 22.60
CA ILE A 51 -14.12 -19.85 21.50
C ILE A 51 -12.68 -19.29 21.46
N THR A 52 -12.45 -18.03 21.89
CA THR A 52 -11.25 -17.30 21.46
C THR A 52 -10.39 -16.63 22.54
N GLY A 53 -10.88 -16.34 23.74
CA GLY A 53 -10.11 -15.45 24.59
C GLY A 53 -10.43 -15.46 26.08
N VAL A 54 -10.91 -16.56 26.63
CA VAL A 54 -11.33 -16.69 28.04
C VAL A 54 -10.26 -16.22 29.02
N GLU A 55 -8.97 -16.46 28.73
CA GLU A 55 -7.87 -16.12 29.65
C GLU A 55 -7.67 -14.60 29.80
N ALA A 56 -7.62 -13.86 28.70
CA ALA A 56 -7.42 -12.41 28.73
C ALA A 56 -8.58 -11.68 29.41
N PHE A 57 -9.81 -12.08 29.11
CA PHE A 57 -10.98 -11.54 29.79
C PHE A 57 -11.02 -11.87 31.28
N ASN A 58 -10.70 -13.09 31.67
CA ASN A 58 -10.64 -13.48 33.09
C ASN A 58 -9.58 -12.70 33.84
N ALA A 59 -8.41 -12.47 33.22
CA ALA A 59 -7.38 -11.63 33.78
C ALA A 59 -7.86 -10.16 33.94
N PHE A 60 -8.53 -9.61 32.93
CA PHE A 60 -9.13 -8.26 33.00
C PHE A 60 -10.17 -8.16 34.10
N LYS A 61 -11.10 -9.14 34.19
CA LYS A 61 -12.13 -9.18 35.22
C LYS A 61 -11.57 -9.27 36.63
N ALA A 62 -10.48 -10.02 36.80
CA ALA A 62 -9.77 -10.13 38.08
C ALA A 62 -9.10 -8.79 38.48
N ALA A 63 -8.58 -8.06 37.50
CA ALA A 63 -7.94 -6.74 37.71
C ALA A 63 -8.96 -5.60 37.95
N HIS A 64 -10.22 -5.77 37.46
CA HIS A 64 -11.27 -4.76 37.56
C HIS A 64 -12.54 -5.31 38.23
N PRO A 65 -12.50 -5.69 39.51
CA PRO A 65 -13.62 -6.32 40.22
C PRO A 65 -14.85 -5.43 40.36
N ASP A 66 -14.67 -4.10 40.31
CA ASP A 66 -15.74 -3.09 40.52
C ASP A 66 -16.45 -2.70 39.22
N SER A 67 -16.10 -3.28 38.06
CA SER A 67 -16.74 -2.96 36.79
C SER A 67 -18.19 -3.46 36.78
N ALA A 68 -19.15 -2.57 36.49
CA ALA A 68 -20.57 -2.92 36.38
C ALA A 68 -20.87 -3.77 35.11
N HIS A 69 -20.07 -3.61 34.05
CA HIS A 69 -20.20 -4.30 32.76
C HIS A 69 -18.85 -4.81 32.25
N PRO A 70 -18.20 -5.79 32.94
CA PRO A 70 -16.81 -6.19 32.67
C PRO A 70 -16.53 -6.55 31.22
N PHE A 71 -17.49 -7.18 30.53
CA PHE A 71 -17.36 -7.59 29.14
C PHE A 71 -17.34 -6.40 28.18
N VAL A 72 -18.26 -5.45 28.38
CA VAL A 72 -18.32 -4.21 27.57
C VAL A 72 -17.05 -3.38 27.77
N ASP A 73 -16.65 -3.24 29.03
CA ASP A 73 -15.45 -2.47 29.38
C ASP A 73 -14.17 -3.09 28.80
N PHE A 74 -14.08 -4.41 28.81
CA PHE A 74 -12.95 -5.13 28.21
C PHE A 74 -12.91 -4.91 26.69
N ILE A 75 -14.00 -5.11 25.97
CA ILE A 75 -14.04 -4.93 24.51
C ILE A 75 -13.79 -3.48 24.13
N VAL A 76 -14.50 -2.52 24.75
CA VAL A 76 -14.51 -1.11 24.32
C VAL A 76 -13.24 -0.38 24.75
N ASN A 77 -12.79 -0.60 26.00
CA ASN A 77 -11.68 0.17 26.59
C ASN A 77 -10.34 -0.54 26.49
N HIS A 78 -10.30 -1.80 26.07
CA HIS A 78 -9.07 -2.57 25.94
C HIS A 78 -8.90 -3.07 24.51
N GLU A 79 -9.61 -4.11 24.07
CA GLU A 79 -9.38 -4.71 22.75
C GLU A 79 -9.57 -3.71 21.60
N MET A 80 -10.71 -3.03 21.53
CA MET A 80 -11.00 -2.08 20.45
C MET A 80 -10.04 -0.88 20.50
N PHE A 81 -9.67 -0.43 21.71
CA PHE A 81 -8.74 0.69 21.88
C PHE A 81 -7.33 0.31 21.42
N ASP A 82 -6.84 -0.89 21.75
CA ASP A 82 -5.52 -1.36 21.35
C ASP A 82 -5.43 -1.47 19.83
N HIS A 83 -6.43 -2.07 19.18
CA HIS A 83 -6.49 -2.14 17.72
C HIS A 83 -6.59 -0.74 17.09
N LEU A 84 -7.39 0.17 17.67
CA LEU A 84 -7.50 1.54 17.17
C LEU A 84 -6.17 2.29 17.27
N ALA A 85 -5.40 2.06 18.34
CA ALA A 85 -4.08 2.67 18.50
C ALA A 85 -3.11 2.20 17.41
N GLU A 86 -3.05 0.91 17.11
CA GLU A 86 -2.23 0.35 16.01
C GLU A 86 -2.65 0.87 14.64
N ILE A 87 -3.97 0.93 14.39
CA ILE A 87 -4.52 1.48 13.15
C ILE A 87 -4.15 2.96 13.03
N ALA A 88 -4.30 3.74 14.10
CA ALA A 88 -4.01 5.17 14.11
C ALA A 88 -2.53 5.45 13.79
N GLU A 89 -1.56 4.65 14.28
CA GLU A 89 -0.15 4.76 13.92
C GLU A 89 0.05 4.69 12.40
N THR A 90 -0.60 3.73 11.75
CA THR A 90 -0.54 3.56 10.30
C THR A 90 -1.20 4.74 9.57
N LEU A 91 -2.38 5.18 10.02
CA LEU A 91 -3.09 6.30 9.39
C LEU A 91 -2.34 7.63 9.52
N PHE A 92 -1.73 7.94 10.67
CA PHE A 92 -0.91 9.13 10.85
C PHE A 92 0.35 9.09 9.98
N PHE A 93 0.96 7.90 9.84
CA PHE A 93 2.07 7.72 8.93
C PHE A 93 1.65 8.04 7.49
N LEU A 94 0.55 7.44 7.00
CA LEU A 94 0.04 7.65 5.66
C LEU A 94 -0.34 9.11 5.41
N LEU A 95 -1.06 9.74 6.35
CA LEU A 95 -1.46 11.14 6.27
C LEU A 95 -0.24 12.05 6.11
N GLY A 96 0.79 11.84 6.94
CA GLY A 96 2.02 12.64 6.90
C GLY A 96 2.81 12.42 5.60
N ALA A 97 2.99 11.17 5.17
CA ALA A 97 3.69 10.82 3.94
C ALA A 97 2.97 11.38 2.71
N MET A 98 1.66 11.16 2.58
CA MET A 98 0.85 11.70 1.47
C MET A 98 0.89 13.23 1.43
N THR A 99 0.92 13.90 2.60
CA THR A 99 1.05 15.36 2.66
C THR A 99 2.40 15.81 2.12
N ILE A 100 3.52 15.18 2.53
CA ILE A 100 4.87 15.49 2.05
C ILE A 100 4.90 15.36 0.52
N VAL A 101 4.37 14.27 -0.02
CA VAL A 101 4.38 14.00 -1.46
C VAL A 101 3.52 15.00 -2.24
N GLU A 102 2.33 15.33 -1.76
CA GLU A 102 1.47 16.35 -2.39
C GLU A 102 2.12 17.73 -2.39
N VAL A 103 2.87 18.09 -1.32
CA VAL A 103 3.67 19.31 -1.28
C VAL A 103 4.74 19.31 -2.37
N ILE A 104 5.46 18.20 -2.54
CA ILE A 104 6.47 18.04 -3.60
C ILE A 104 5.83 18.21 -4.98
N ASP A 105 4.68 17.58 -5.22
CA ASP A 105 3.97 17.63 -6.50
C ASP A 105 3.48 19.03 -6.81
N ARG A 106 2.87 19.72 -5.85
CA ARG A 106 2.42 21.13 -5.99
C ARG A 106 3.54 22.08 -6.34
N HIS A 107 4.71 21.87 -5.76
CA HIS A 107 5.90 22.64 -6.11
C HIS A 107 6.57 22.16 -7.40
N GLN A 108 5.96 21.23 -8.14
CA GLN A 108 6.50 20.61 -9.36
C GLN A 108 7.88 19.97 -9.14
N GLY A 109 8.13 19.47 -7.93
CA GLY A 109 9.42 18.84 -7.58
C GLY A 109 9.74 17.64 -8.47
N PHE A 110 8.72 16.86 -8.86
CA PHE A 110 8.90 15.67 -9.73
C PHE A 110 9.33 16.02 -11.18
N ARG A 111 9.31 17.29 -11.59
CA ARG A 111 9.88 17.70 -12.89
C ARG A 111 11.36 17.38 -13.00
N ILE A 112 12.10 17.35 -11.91
CA ILE A 112 13.50 16.94 -11.88
C ILE A 112 13.66 15.55 -12.50
N ILE A 113 12.74 14.62 -12.20
CA ILE A 113 12.74 13.26 -12.74
C ILE A 113 12.17 13.24 -14.16
N THR A 114 11.06 13.95 -14.41
CA THR A 114 10.36 13.90 -15.70
C THR A 114 11.17 14.56 -16.83
N ASP A 115 11.97 15.57 -16.52
CA ASP A 115 12.83 16.26 -17.50
C ASP A 115 14.00 15.36 -17.98
N LEU A 116 14.29 14.25 -17.29
CA LEU A 116 15.26 13.25 -17.74
C LEU A 116 14.73 12.38 -18.89
N ILE A 117 13.41 12.32 -19.09
CA ILE A 117 12.77 11.43 -20.06
C ILE A 117 12.63 12.15 -21.39
N LYS A 118 13.59 11.93 -22.31
CA LYS A 118 13.66 12.56 -23.65
C LYS A 118 13.59 11.59 -24.82
N THR A 119 13.36 10.30 -24.55
CA THR A 119 13.43 9.25 -25.60
C THR A 119 12.11 9.13 -26.38
N ARG A 120 12.22 8.91 -27.70
CA ARG A 120 11.08 8.58 -28.59
C ARG A 120 10.96 7.08 -28.89
N ASN A 121 11.93 6.28 -28.45
CA ASN A 121 11.89 4.85 -28.64
C ASN A 121 11.00 4.22 -27.57
N SER A 122 9.90 3.56 -27.98
CA SER A 122 8.91 2.97 -27.06
C SER A 122 9.50 1.98 -26.08
N VAL A 123 10.46 1.15 -26.50
CA VAL A 123 11.12 0.17 -25.61
C VAL A 123 12.02 0.88 -24.61
N LYS A 124 12.79 1.87 -25.05
CA LYS A 124 13.61 2.67 -24.10
C LYS A 124 12.75 3.43 -23.11
N LEU A 125 11.62 4.00 -23.58
CA LEU A 125 10.67 4.68 -22.70
C LEU A 125 10.10 3.72 -21.67
N LEU A 126 9.68 2.52 -22.08
CA LEU A 126 9.15 1.49 -21.19
C LEU A 126 10.13 1.17 -20.05
N TRP A 127 11.39 0.89 -20.40
CA TRP A 127 12.42 0.61 -19.41
C TRP A 127 12.70 1.79 -18.48
N MET A 128 12.81 3.01 -19.02
CA MET A 128 13.06 4.20 -18.21
C MET A 128 11.91 4.43 -17.21
N LEU A 129 10.67 4.40 -17.69
CA LEU A 129 9.49 4.57 -16.84
C LEU A 129 9.41 3.50 -15.77
N ALA A 130 9.60 2.23 -16.14
CA ALA A 130 9.51 1.11 -15.21
C ALA A 130 10.60 1.17 -14.12
N ILE A 131 11.86 1.48 -14.50
CA ILE A 131 12.97 1.61 -13.54
C ILE A 131 12.75 2.82 -12.62
N ILE A 132 12.36 3.98 -13.18
CA ILE A 132 12.06 5.16 -12.36
C ILE A 132 10.91 4.86 -11.40
N THR A 133 9.83 4.24 -11.89
CA THR A 133 8.69 3.84 -11.05
C THR A 133 9.11 2.92 -9.92
N PHE A 134 9.93 1.91 -10.21
CA PHE A 134 10.42 0.94 -9.22
C PHE A 134 11.16 1.61 -8.06
N PHE A 135 12.11 2.48 -8.36
CA PHE A 135 12.87 3.18 -7.31
C PHE A 135 12.06 4.28 -6.63
N LEU A 136 11.20 4.97 -7.37
CA LEU A 136 10.36 6.01 -6.82
C LEU A 136 9.32 5.43 -5.85
N SER A 137 8.74 4.29 -6.18
CA SER A 137 7.76 3.60 -5.33
C SER A 137 8.34 3.12 -4.01
N ALA A 138 9.61 2.79 -3.96
CA ALA A 138 10.28 2.44 -2.71
C ALA A 138 10.36 3.59 -1.70
N VAL A 139 10.14 4.83 -2.14
CA VAL A 139 10.26 6.05 -1.32
C VAL A 139 8.92 6.76 -1.12
N LEU A 140 8.06 6.77 -2.17
CA LEU A 140 6.82 7.56 -2.17
C LEU A 140 5.55 6.73 -1.86
N ASP A 141 5.61 5.46 -1.82
CA ASP A 141 4.55 4.46 -1.95
C ASP A 141 4.07 4.19 -3.39
N ASN A 142 3.40 3.04 -3.57
CA ASN A 142 2.94 2.56 -4.87
C ASN A 142 1.77 3.39 -5.45
N LEU A 143 0.85 3.85 -4.60
CA LEU A 143 -0.30 4.68 -4.99
C LEU A 143 0.17 6.02 -5.55
N THR A 144 0.93 6.76 -4.76
CA THR A 144 1.42 8.10 -5.11
C THR A 144 2.33 8.04 -6.33
N THR A 145 3.24 7.07 -6.37
CA THR A 145 4.11 6.87 -7.54
C THR A 145 3.29 6.62 -8.80
N THR A 146 2.23 5.82 -8.73
CA THR A 146 1.35 5.55 -9.86
C THR A 146 0.66 6.84 -10.34
N ILE A 147 0.16 7.69 -9.44
CA ILE A 147 -0.46 8.97 -9.81
C ILE A 147 0.53 9.85 -10.59
N VAL A 148 1.75 10.01 -10.06
CA VAL A 148 2.81 10.82 -10.68
C VAL A 148 3.17 10.27 -12.06
N MET A 149 3.40 8.96 -12.16
CA MET A 149 3.86 8.33 -13.40
C MET A 149 2.77 8.29 -14.47
N ILE A 150 1.51 8.08 -14.11
CA ILE A 150 0.39 8.14 -15.06
C ILE A 150 0.14 9.57 -15.54
N SER A 151 0.25 10.56 -14.66
CA SER A 151 0.17 11.97 -15.05
C SER A 151 1.28 12.33 -16.04
N LEU A 152 2.46 11.77 -15.89
CA LEU A 152 3.56 11.89 -16.84
C LEU A 152 3.27 11.15 -18.15
N LEU A 153 2.77 9.91 -18.09
CA LEU A 153 2.42 9.11 -19.27
C LEU A 153 1.43 9.83 -20.20
N ARG A 154 0.47 10.56 -19.66
CA ARG A 154 -0.48 11.38 -20.43
C ARG A 154 0.20 12.43 -21.32
N LYS A 155 1.37 12.91 -20.91
CA LYS A 155 2.16 13.89 -21.65
C LYS A 155 3.08 13.22 -22.68
N LEU A 156 3.51 11.99 -22.43
CA LEU A 156 4.48 11.26 -23.23
C LEU A 156 3.87 10.35 -24.29
N VAL A 157 2.67 9.81 -24.05
CA VAL A 157 2.03 8.80 -24.90
C VAL A 157 0.63 9.28 -25.31
N ALA A 158 0.48 9.71 -26.56
CA ALA A 158 -0.78 10.24 -27.07
C ALA A 158 -1.84 9.14 -27.30
N ASP A 159 -1.44 7.99 -27.84
CA ASP A 159 -2.37 6.89 -28.10
C ASP A 159 -2.88 6.27 -26.81
N LYS A 160 -4.20 6.12 -26.69
CA LYS A 160 -4.87 5.62 -25.49
C LYS A 160 -4.52 4.16 -25.17
N LYS A 161 -4.43 3.28 -26.20
CA LYS A 161 -4.17 1.87 -25.98
C LYS A 161 -2.72 1.61 -25.60
N ASP A 162 -1.79 2.34 -26.23
CA ASP A 162 -0.38 2.31 -25.85
C ASP A 162 -0.22 2.82 -24.43
N ARG A 163 -0.89 3.93 -24.07
CA ARG A 163 -0.86 4.49 -22.73
C ARG A 163 -1.41 3.52 -21.68
N TRP A 164 -2.48 2.76 -21.99
CA TRP A 164 -2.98 1.70 -21.13
C TRP A 164 -1.93 0.62 -20.88
N PHE A 165 -1.19 0.24 -21.92
CA PHE A 165 -0.15 -0.77 -21.81
C PHE A 165 1.00 -0.28 -20.92
N PHE A 166 1.49 0.94 -21.15
CA PHE A 166 2.49 1.57 -20.29
C PHE A 166 1.99 1.73 -18.85
N ALA A 167 0.73 2.12 -18.65
CA ALA A 167 0.13 2.24 -17.34
C ALA A 167 0.07 0.88 -16.60
N GLY A 168 -0.29 -0.21 -17.31
CA GLY A 168 -0.27 -1.55 -16.73
C GLY A 168 1.12 -2.00 -16.29
N ILE A 169 2.16 -1.73 -17.08
CA ILE A 169 3.55 -2.00 -16.68
C ILE A 169 3.99 -1.09 -15.53
N THR A 170 3.51 0.17 -15.50
CA THR A 170 3.76 1.09 -14.37
C THR A 170 3.16 0.53 -13.06
N VAL A 171 1.98 -0.07 -13.08
CA VAL A 171 1.38 -0.73 -11.91
C VAL A 171 2.26 -1.88 -11.43
N ILE A 172 2.74 -2.74 -12.33
CA ILE A 172 3.67 -3.83 -11.97
C ILE A 172 4.94 -3.25 -11.35
N ALA A 173 5.51 -2.21 -11.94
CA ALA A 173 6.73 -1.57 -11.46
C ALA A 173 6.53 -0.88 -10.11
N ALA A 174 5.38 -0.23 -9.88
CA ALA A 174 5.06 0.44 -8.63
C ALA A 174 4.90 -0.57 -7.48
N ASN A 175 4.15 -1.64 -7.69
CA ASN A 175 3.98 -2.66 -6.68
C ASN A 175 5.30 -3.41 -6.40
N ALA A 176 6.03 -3.82 -7.44
CA ALA A 176 7.34 -4.44 -7.27
C ALA A 176 8.35 -3.50 -6.58
N GLY A 177 8.29 -2.20 -6.87
CA GLY A 177 9.13 -1.18 -6.23
C GLY A 177 8.78 -0.92 -4.77
N GLY A 178 7.49 -1.01 -4.42
CA GLY A 178 7.01 -0.77 -3.06
C GLY A 178 7.43 -1.85 -2.06
N VAL A 179 7.45 -3.11 -2.48
CA VAL A 179 7.59 -4.24 -1.54
C VAL A 179 9.01 -4.47 -1.00
N TRP A 180 10.05 -3.90 -1.60
CA TRP A 180 11.40 -4.05 -1.08
C TRP A 180 11.85 -2.92 -0.13
N SER A 181 10.95 -2.00 0.16
CA SER A 181 11.19 -0.89 1.09
C SER A 181 10.18 -0.92 2.24
N PRO A 182 10.58 -0.56 3.47
CA PRO A 182 9.63 -0.53 4.60
C PRO A 182 8.56 0.56 4.47
N ILE A 183 8.74 1.53 3.55
CA ILE A 183 7.83 2.68 3.34
C ILE A 183 7.22 2.72 1.93
N GLY A 184 7.53 1.74 1.08
CA GLY A 184 7.15 1.77 -0.34
C GLY A 184 5.77 1.20 -0.65
N ASP A 185 5.16 0.47 0.28
CA ASP A 185 3.80 -0.07 0.17
C ASP A 185 3.13 -0.01 1.54
N VAL A 186 1.81 0.20 1.58
CA VAL A 186 1.07 0.21 2.86
C VAL A 186 1.22 -1.11 3.61
N THR A 187 1.31 -2.22 2.90
CA THR A 187 1.52 -3.55 3.49
C THR A 187 2.87 -3.68 4.20
N THR A 188 3.95 -3.21 3.59
CA THR A 188 5.27 -3.18 4.22
C THR A 188 5.32 -2.19 5.38
N ILE A 189 4.65 -1.05 5.25
CA ILE A 189 4.50 -0.07 6.34
C ILE A 189 3.85 -0.73 7.56
N MET A 190 2.73 -1.44 7.38
CA MET A 190 2.02 -2.12 8.46
C MET A 190 2.88 -3.19 9.14
N LEU A 191 3.53 -4.04 8.38
CA LEU A 191 4.44 -5.06 8.91
C LEU A 191 5.60 -4.43 9.68
N TRP A 192 6.14 -3.32 9.19
CA TRP A 192 7.24 -2.61 9.84
C TRP A 192 6.82 -1.87 11.11
N ILE A 193 5.66 -1.19 11.12
CA ILE A 193 5.08 -0.53 12.29
C ILE A 193 4.73 -1.57 13.35
N GLY A 194 4.12 -2.69 12.94
CA GLY A 194 3.77 -3.82 13.79
C GLY A 194 4.96 -4.66 14.27
N ASN A 195 6.22 -4.22 13.98
CA ASN A 195 7.45 -4.94 14.34
C ASN A 195 7.51 -6.40 13.85
N ARG A 196 6.87 -6.69 12.73
CA ARG A 196 6.97 -8.01 12.07
C ARG A 196 8.20 -8.11 11.18
N ILE A 197 8.66 -6.98 10.62
CA ILE A 197 9.86 -6.88 9.79
C ILE A 197 10.74 -5.70 10.22
N SER A 198 12.06 -5.84 10.04
CA SER A 198 13.02 -4.73 10.13
C SER A 198 13.28 -4.11 8.75
N ALA A 199 13.67 -2.83 8.73
CA ALA A 199 13.99 -2.13 7.48
C ALA A 199 15.15 -2.78 6.71
N SER A 200 16.15 -3.29 7.43
CA SER A 200 17.30 -3.95 6.80
C SER A 200 16.94 -5.28 6.15
N GLN A 201 16.17 -6.12 6.83
CA GLN A 201 15.83 -7.45 6.33
C GLN A 201 14.89 -7.38 5.14
N ILE A 202 13.86 -6.52 5.17
CA ILE A 202 12.97 -6.38 4.02
C ILE A 202 13.74 -5.92 2.79
N ILE A 203 14.67 -4.95 2.91
CA ILE A 203 15.49 -4.48 1.79
C ILE A 203 16.38 -5.58 1.26
N MET A 204 17.13 -6.28 2.13
CA MET A 204 18.12 -7.27 1.70
C MET A 204 17.46 -8.50 1.06
N GLN A 205 16.33 -8.97 1.60
CA GLN A 205 15.74 -10.23 1.16
C GLN A 205 14.73 -10.07 0.02
N THR A 206 14.07 -8.90 -0.12
CA THR A 206 13.05 -8.72 -1.15
C THR A 206 13.51 -7.87 -2.33
N PHE A 207 14.64 -7.15 -2.25
CA PHE A 207 15.13 -6.33 -3.37
C PHE A 207 15.34 -7.15 -4.64
N LEU A 208 16.09 -8.27 -4.56
CA LEU A 208 16.37 -9.10 -5.73
C LEU A 208 15.10 -9.80 -6.28
N PRO A 209 14.23 -10.43 -5.47
CA PRO A 209 12.93 -10.93 -5.91
C PRO A 209 12.07 -9.87 -6.59
N SER A 210 11.99 -8.67 -6.01
CA SER A 210 11.22 -7.54 -6.57
C SER A 210 11.79 -7.05 -7.90
N LEU A 211 13.12 -6.98 -7.99
CA LEU A 211 13.78 -6.59 -9.24
C LEU A 211 13.55 -7.61 -10.36
N VAL A 212 13.61 -8.91 -10.05
CA VAL A 212 13.31 -9.99 -10.99
C VAL A 212 11.85 -9.95 -11.41
N SER A 213 10.92 -9.70 -10.48
CA SER A 213 9.49 -9.59 -10.78
C SER A 213 9.17 -8.46 -11.75
N LEU A 214 10.00 -7.42 -11.83
CA LEU A 214 9.91 -6.34 -12.79
C LEU A 214 10.65 -6.66 -14.11
N ILE A 215 11.90 -7.11 -14.03
CA ILE A 215 12.76 -7.29 -15.20
C ILE A 215 12.24 -8.37 -16.14
N VAL A 216 11.72 -9.47 -15.60
CA VAL A 216 11.22 -10.58 -16.43
C VAL A 216 10.05 -10.14 -17.33
N PRO A 217 8.99 -9.49 -16.82
CA PRO A 217 7.96 -8.90 -17.67
C PRO A 217 8.51 -7.88 -18.68
N LEU A 218 9.46 -7.01 -18.28
CA LEU A 218 10.04 -6.00 -19.16
C LEU A 218 10.79 -6.61 -20.34
N ILE A 219 11.54 -7.68 -20.12
CA ILE A 219 12.23 -8.40 -21.20
C ILE A 219 11.21 -8.93 -22.20
N VAL A 220 10.18 -9.65 -21.71
CA VAL A 220 9.16 -10.26 -22.57
C VAL A 220 8.38 -9.19 -23.34
N THR A 221 7.95 -8.12 -22.66
CA THR A 221 7.24 -7.02 -23.32
C THR A 221 8.09 -6.30 -24.35
N SER A 222 9.41 -6.16 -24.11
CA SER A 222 10.36 -5.56 -25.07
C SER A 222 10.42 -6.31 -26.38
N PHE A 223 10.42 -7.66 -26.33
CA PHE A 223 10.37 -8.47 -27.54
C PHE A 223 9.07 -8.31 -28.32
N VAL A 224 7.94 -8.26 -27.62
CA VAL A 224 6.62 -8.06 -28.23
C VAL A 224 6.51 -6.66 -28.88
N MET A 225 6.98 -5.61 -28.22
CA MET A 225 6.96 -4.23 -28.74
C MET A 225 7.87 -4.04 -29.94
N LYS A 226 9.07 -4.61 -29.95
CA LYS A 226 10.00 -4.55 -31.12
C LYS A 226 9.36 -5.13 -32.36
N LYS A 227 8.58 -6.19 -32.24
CA LYS A 227 7.89 -6.83 -33.36
C LYS A 227 6.82 -5.93 -33.98
N ASN A 228 6.23 -5.01 -33.19
CA ASN A 228 5.13 -4.14 -33.60
C ASN A 228 5.58 -2.76 -34.14
N GLY A 229 6.89 -2.45 -34.13
CA GLY A 229 7.46 -1.28 -34.80
C GLY A 229 7.06 0.10 -34.23
N ALA A 230 6.68 0.19 -32.95
CA ALA A 230 6.11 1.39 -32.36
C ALA A 230 7.16 2.51 -32.14
N THR A 231 7.03 3.60 -32.87
CA THR A 231 7.66 4.90 -32.57
C THR A 231 6.60 5.83 -31.98
N LEU A 232 6.94 6.50 -30.89
CA LEU A 232 6.03 7.46 -30.25
C LEU A 232 5.98 8.78 -31.02
N PRO A 233 4.82 9.46 -31.05
CA PRO A 233 4.70 10.79 -31.62
C PRO A 233 5.56 11.82 -30.87
N GLU A 234 5.70 13.00 -31.48
CA GLU A 234 6.50 14.09 -30.94
C GLU A 234 5.98 14.58 -29.59
N ILE A 235 6.86 14.66 -28.60
CA ILE A 235 6.51 15.12 -27.24
C ILE A 235 6.37 16.66 -27.32
N GLU A 236 5.22 17.19 -26.87
CA GLU A 236 5.09 18.65 -26.68
C GLU A 236 6.13 19.12 -25.66
N ALA A 237 6.77 20.24 -25.96
CA ALA A 237 7.73 20.85 -25.06
C ALA A 237 7.07 21.13 -23.70
N PRO A 238 7.75 20.86 -22.57
CA PRO A 238 7.19 21.12 -21.24
C PRO A 238 6.79 22.58 -21.10
N LYS A 239 5.55 22.84 -20.71
CA LYS A 239 5.08 24.22 -20.44
C LYS A 239 5.99 24.88 -19.41
N ALA A 240 6.32 26.17 -19.62
CA ALA A 240 7.10 26.93 -18.66
C ALA A 240 6.49 26.86 -17.26
N SER A 241 7.33 26.65 -16.26
CA SER A 241 6.89 26.63 -14.85
C SER A 241 6.95 28.04 -14.29
N ASN A 242 5.92 28.45 -13.56
CA ASN A 242 5.92 29.70 -12.81
C ASN A 242 6.71 29.60 -11.49
N ILE A 243 7.12 28.38 -11.09
CA ILE A 243 7.86 28.13 -9.85
C ILE A 243 9.37 28.13 -10.16
N PRO A 244 10.20 28.93 -9.45
CA PRO A 244 11.64 28.94 -9.62
C PRO A 244 12.27 27.55 -9.44
N SER A 245 13.29 27.23 -10.23
CA SER A 245 13.91 25.89 -10.21
C SER A 245 14.52 25.54 -8.85
N TRP A 246 15.08 26.53 -8.12
CA TRP A 246 15.65 26.30 -6.80
C TRP A 246 14.60 25.91 -5.75
N GLN A 247 13.40 26.51 -5.80
CA GLN A 247 12.30 26.14 -4.89
C GLN A 247 11.85 24.70 -5.14
N ARG A 248 11.68 24.33 -6.42
CA ARG A 248 11.32 22.94 -6.81
C ARG A 248 12.35 21.95 -6.29
N THR A 249 13.63 22.23 -6.51
CA THR A 249 14.72 21.36 -6.08
C THR A 249 14.80 21.27 -4.54
N LEU A 250 14.67 22.41 -3.85
CA LEU A 250 14.72 22.44 -2.40
C LEU A 250 13.57 21.61 -1.79
N VAL A 251 12.32 21.86 -2.22
CA VAL A 251 11.14 21.15 -1.70
C VAL A 251 11.24 19.66 -2.01
N PHE A 252 11.70 19.30 -3.21
CA PHE A 252 11.93 17.91 -3.59
C PHE A 252 12.97 17.24 -2.69
N CYS A 253 14.16 17.85 -2.54
CA CYS A 253 15.24 17.27 -1.74
C CYS A 253 14.86 17.17 -0.26
N VAL A 254 14.19 18.18 0.31
CA VAL A 254 13.75 18.16 1.70
C VAL A 254 12.65 17.12 1.91
N GLY A 255 11.65 17.05 1.01
CA GLY A 255 10.55 16.10 1.15
C GLY A 255 11.01 14.65 0.99
N ILE A 256 11.79 14.34 -0.05
CA ILE A 256 12.37 13.00 -0.23
C ILE A 256 13.33 12.66 0.92
N GLY A 257 14.17 13.63 1.32
CA GLY A 257 15.07 13.48 2.46
C GLY A 257 14.33 13.18 3.76
N ALA A 258 13.18 13.83 3.99
CA ALA A 258 12.32 13.58 5.15
C ALA A 258 11.79 12.15 5.16
N LEU A 259 11.29 11.64 4.02
CA LEU A 259 10.80 10.25 3.93
C LEU A 259 11.93 9.23 4.12
N LEU A 260 13.08 9.43 3.47
CA LEU A 260 14.26 8.56 3.62
C LEU A 260 14.85 8.60 5.04
N PHE A 261 14.65 9.69 5.78
CA PHE A 261 15.11 9.81 7.16
C PHE A 261 14.28 8.99 8.14
N VAL A 262 13.05 8.62 7.82
CA VAL A 262 12.15 7.90 8.75
C VAL A 262 12.73 6.59 9.27
N PRO A 263 13.28 5.67 8.44
CA PRO A 263 13.93 4.47 8.94
C PRO A 263 15.12 4.75 9.86
N VAL A 264 15.91 5.79 9.53
CA VAL A 264 17.04 6.22 10.36
C VAL A 264 16.54 6.74 11.71
N PHE A 265 15.49 7.58 11.70
CA PHE A 265 14.85 8.10 12.91
C PHE A 265 14.37 6.96 13.83
N LYS A 266 13.63 5.96 13.28
CA LYS A 266 13.19 4.77 14.05
C LYS A 266 14.37 4.03 14.66
N THR A 267 15.45 3.82 13.89
CA THR A 267 16.63 3.07 14.36
C THR A 267 17.37 3.80 15.50
N VAL A 268 17.50 5.13 15.39
CA VAL A 268 18.25 5.93 16.38
C VAL A 268 17.43 6.22 17.63
N THR A 269 16.14 6.52 17.47
CA THR A 269 15.28 6.98 18.59
C THR A 269 14.46 5.86 19.21
N HIS A 270 14.33 4.73 18.53
CA HIS A 270 13.38 3.64 18.85
C HIS A 270 11.90 4.08 18.91
N MET A 271 11.60 5.28 18.44
CA MET A 271 10.22 5.80 18.33
C MET A 271 9.51 5.18 17.14
N LYS A 272 8.18 5.25 17.16
CA LYS A 272 7.33 4.77 16.08
C LYS A 272 7.55 5.59 14.79
N PRO A 273 7.46 4.96 13.59
CA PRO A 273 7.75 5.60 12.30
C PRO A 273 6.93 6.87 12.02
N TYR A 274 5.66 6.91 12.44
CA TYR A 274 4.80 8.08 12.21
C TYR A 274 5.37 9.37 12.84
N MET A 275 6.09 9.27 13.95
CA MET A 275 6.74 10.42 14.58
C MET A 275 7.83 11.01 13.68
N GLY A 276 8.60 10.14 12.99
CA GLY A 276 9.61 10.57 12.02
C GLY A 276 9.00 11.27 10.80
N VAL A 277 7.87 10.74 10.29
CA VAL A 277 7.13 11.39 9.19
C VAL A 277 6.57 12.74 9.60
N LEU A 278 5.95 12.84 10.78
CA LEU A 278 5.41 14.11 11.29
C LEU A 278 6.51 15.15 11.53
N LEU A 279 7.68 14.74 12.00
CA LEU A 279 8.86 15.62 12.12
C LEU A 279 9.27 16.14 10.74
N GLY A 280 9.40 15.24 9.75
CA GLY A 280 9.74 15.58 8.38
C GLY A 280 8.72 16.53 7.73
N LEU A 281 7.43 16.26 7.93
CA LEU A 281 6.35 17.14 7.48
C LEU A 281 6.43 18.52 8.13
N GLY A 282 6.65 18.59 9.44
CA GLY A 282 6.80 19.86 10.17
C GLY A 282 7.97 20.70 9.65
N VAL A 283 9.12 20.06 9.40
CA VAL A 283 10.29 20.74 8.81
C VAL A 283 9.97 21.25 7.40
N LEU A 284 9.37 20.42 6.54
CA LEU A 284 8.97 20.81 5.20
C LEU A 284 7.95 21.96 5.22
N TRP A 285 7.01 21.92 6.17
CA TRP A 285 6.01 22.98 6.36
C TRP A 285 6.66 24.32 6.70
N ILE A 286 7.56 24.33 7.67
CA ILE A 286 8.29 25.56 8.05
C ILE A 286 9.07 26.12 6.86
N ILE A 287 9.74 25.26 6.09
CA ILE A 287 10.53 25.69 4.91
C ILE A 287 9.62 26.30 3.86
N THR A 288 8.49 25.67 3.54
CA THR A 288 7.55 26.19 2.52
C THR A 288 6.91 27.51 2.96
N GLU A 289 6.54 27.67 4.24
CA GLU A 289 6.04 28.94 4.79
C GLU A 289 7.09 30.06 4.69
N ILE A 290 8.36 29.77 4.98
CA ILE A 290 9.44 30.74 4.84
C ILE A 290 9.62 31.17 3.37
N ILE A 291 9.58 30.22 2.44
CA ILE A 291 9.70 30.48 1.00
C ILE A 291 8.59 31.41 0.52
N HIS A 292 7.33 31.14 0.94
CA HIS A 292 6.15 31.87 0.43
C HIS A 292 5.77 33.09 1.30
N ARG A 293 6.52 33.40 2.36
CA ARG A 293 6.20 34.49 3.31
C ARG A 293 5.99 35.87 2.64
N LYS A 294 6.64 36.11 1.50
CA LYS A 294 6.60 37.41 0.79
C LYS A 294 5.70 37.40 -0.45
N GLU A 295 5.09 36.24 -0.75
CA GLU A 295 4.29 36.09 -1.96
C GLU A 295 2.84 36.47 -1.72
N THR A 296 2.30 37.35 -2.59
CA THR A 296 0.93 37.83 -2.61
C THR A 296 -0.05 36.74 -3.07
N GLU A 297 -1.36 37.00 -2.97
CA GLU A 297 -2.54 36.12 -3.19
C GLU A 297 -2.48 35.06 -4.32
N HIS A 298 -1.55 35.19 -5.27
CA HIS A 298 -1.42 34.31 -6.44
C HIS A 298 -0.89 32.90 -6.12
N ASN A 299 -0.24 32.69 -4.95
CA ASN A 299 0.39 31.41 -4.60
C ASN A 299 -0.25 30.71 -3.40
N LYS A 300 -1.50 31.06 -3.05
CA LYS A 300 -2.26 30.41 -1.97
C LYS A 300 -2.35 28.88 -2.13
N ASP A 301 -2.29 28.38 -3.37
CA ASP A 301 -2.34 26.95 -3.69
C ASP A 301 -1.08 26.17 -3.27
N LEU A 302 0.02 26.85 -2.98
CA LEU A 302 1.31 26.26 -2.54
C LEU A 302 1.44 26.17 -1.02
N HIS A 303 0.58 26.85 -0.26
CA HIS A 303 0.54 26.73 1.20
C HIS A 303 0.05 25.35 1.62
N ILE A 304 0.67 24.77 2.62
CA ILE A 304 0.34 23.40 3.08
C ILE A 304 -1.11 23.30 3.57
N SER A 305 -1.70 24.36 4.12
CA SER A 305 -3.13 24.41 4.44
C SER A 305 -4.03 24.09 3.24
N SER A 306 -3.67 24.58 2.04
CA SER A 306 -4.37 24.28 0.79
C SER A 306 -4.04 22.89 0.25
N VAL A 307 -2.81 22.42 0.47
CA VAL A 307 -2.35 21.08 0.09
C VAL A 307 -3.10 20.00 0.88
N ILE A 308 -3.25 20.17 2.20
CA ILE A 308 -3.97 19.22 3.07
C ILE A 308 -5.41 19.00 2.60
N SER A 309 -6.09 20.02 2.08
CA SER A 309 -7.47 19.87 1.57
C SER A 309 -7.58 18.99 0.32
N ARG A 310 -6.46 18.65 -0.32
CA ARG A 310 -6.39 17.85 -1.56
C ARG A 310 -5.90 16.43 -1.35
N ILE A 311 -5.50 16.08 -0.10
CA ILE A 311 -5.12 14.72 0.25
C ILE A 311 -6.32 13.80 0.02
N ASP A 312 -6.04 12.59 -0.45
CA ASP A 312 -7.05 11.55 -0.65
C ASP A 312 -7.59 11.03 0.70
N THR A 313 -8.35 11.89 1.38
CA THR A 313 -9.04 11.56 2.64
C THR A 313 -9.94 10.32 2.53
N PRO A 314 -10.68 10.08 1.40
CA PRO A 314 -11.43 8.86 1.21
C PRO A 314 -10.57 7.59 1.36
N SER A 315 -9.36 7.54 0.83
CA SER A 315 -8.47 6.39 1.00
C SER A 315 -8.05 6.18 2.45
N ILE A 316 -7.76 7.24 3.19
CA ILE A 316 -7.43 7.14 4.63
C ILE A 316 -8.60 6.58 5.42
N LEU A 317 -9.83 7.06 5.16
CA LEU A 317 -11.05 6.55 5.80
C LEU A 317 -11.38 5.11 5.37
N PHE A 318 -11.08 4.74 4.12
CA PHE A 318 -11.19 3.36 3.67
C PHE A 318 -10.28 2.44 4.49
N PHE A 319 -9.02 2.82 4.67
CA PHE A 319 -8.08 2.04 5.49
C PHE A 319 -8.55 1.94 6.94
N LEU A 320 -9.03 3.02 7.53
CA LEU A 320 -9.63 2.98 8.87
C LEU A 320 -10.76 1.93 8.95
N GLY A 321 -11.73 2.00 8.03
CA GLY A 321 -12.90 1.12 8.06
C GLY A 321 -12.55 -0.35 7.86
N ILE A 322 -11.68 -0.65 6.88
CA ILE A 322 -11.32 -2.04 6.57
C ILE A 322 -10.42 -2.66 7.65
N LEU A 323 -9.48 -1.89 8.20
CA LEU A 323 -8.62 -2.37 9.28
C LEU A 323 -9.41 -2.61 10.57
N LEU A 324 -10.38 -1.73 10.89
CA LEU A 324 -11.32 -1.98 11.99
C LEU A 324 -12.14 -3.26 11.77
N ALA A 325 -12.63 -3.51 10.55
CA ALA A 325 -13.37 -4.72 10.25
C ALA A 325 -12.53 -5.99 10.42
N VAL A 326 -11.27 -5.97 9.95
CA VAL A 326 -10.31 -7.07 10.10
C VAL A 326 -9.96 -7.29 11.57
N ALA A 327 -9.72 -6.23 12.33
CA ALA A 327 -9.45 -6.30 13.77
C ALA A 327 -10.64 -6.94 14.53
N GLY A 328 -11.88 -6.59 14.19
CA GLY A 328 -13.05 -7.23 14.77
C GLY A 328 -13.19 -8.73 14.43
N LEU A 329 -12.77 -9.16 13.22
CA LEU A 329 -12.67 -10.59 12.88
C LEU A 329 -11.56 -11.29 13.67
N GLN A 330 -10.45 -10.62 13.90
CA GLN A 330 -9.35 -11.13 14.71
C GLN A 330 -9.81 -11.37 16.14
N SER A 331 -10.38 -10.36 16.80
CA SER A 331 -10.92 -10.45 18.16
C SER A 331 -12.02 -11.52 18.28
N ALA A 332 -12.85 -11.69 17.24
CA ALA A 332 -13.85 -12.74 17.19
C ALA A 332 -13.29 -14.15 16.89
N GLY A 333 -11.97 -14.30 16.64
CA GLY A 333 -11.27 -15.58 16.45
C GLY A 333 -11.42 -16.21 15.06
N HIS A 334 -12.05 -15.53 14.11
CA HIS A 334 -12.18 -16.05 12.73
C HIS A 334 -10.84 -16.24 12.04
N LEU A 335 -9.87 -15.32 12.30
CA LEU A 335 -8.57 -15.38 11.66
C LEU A 335 -7.75 -16.56 12.15
N SER A 336 -7.82 -16.90 13.44
CA SER A 336 -7.14 -18.08 14.01
C SER A 336 -7.67 -19.39 13.42
N LEU A 337 -9.00 -19.49 13.18
CA LEU A 337 -9.58 -20.64 12.50
C LEU A 337 -9.16 -20.75 11.05
N LEU A 338 -9.07 -19.61 10.34
CA LEU A 338 -8.60 -19.58 8.97
C LEU A 338 -7.12 -20.00 8.87
N ALA A 339 -6.27 -19.53 9.80
CA ALA A 339 -4.87 -19.93 9.91
C ALA A 339 -4.74 -21.45 10.07
N GLY A 340 -5.46 -22.04 11.05
CA GLY A 340 -5.47 -23.48 11.26
C GLY A 340 -5.95 -24.28 10.05
N GLY A 341 -6.92 -23.74 9.30
CA GLY A 341 -7.38 -24.31 8.04
C GLY A 341 -6.31 -24.28 6.95
N LEU A 342 -5.59 -23.17 6.80
CA LEU A 342 -4.48 -23.03 5.86
C LEU A 342 -3.31 -23.94 6.23
N ASP A 343 -2.94 -23.99 7.51
CA ASP A 343 -1.86 -24.86 8.00
C ASP A 343 -2.18 -26.33 7.77
N THR A 344 -3.43 -26.74 7.98
CA THR A 344 -3.87 -28.10 7.70
C THR A 344 -3.87 -28.40 6.20
N ALA A 345 -4.34 -27.48 5.37
CA ALA A 345 -4.44 -27.67 3.92
C ALA A 345 -3.07 -27.72 3.22
N PHE A 346 -2.09 -26.98 3.74
CA PHE A 346 -0.75 -26.85 3.15
C PHE A 346 0.37 -27.43 4.04
N GLU A 347 0.01 -28.29 5.01
CA GLU A 347 0.95 -29.00 5.90
C GLU A 347 1.95 -28.05 6.61
N GLY A 348 1.50 -26.83 6.96
CA GLY A 348 2.32 -25.81 7.60
C GLY A 348 3.39 -25.18 6.68
N ASN A 349 3.33 -25.43 5.38
CA ASN A 349 4.29 -24.84 4.42
C ASN A 349 3.97 -23.36 4.16
N PHE A 350 4.63 -22.48 4.92
CA PHE A 350 4.41 -21.05 4.84
C PHE A 350 4.73 -20.46 3.44
N LEU A 351 5.67 -21.03 2.69
CA LEU A 351 5.98 -20.56 1.34
C LEU A 351 4.78 -20.72 0.40
N ILE A 352 4.06 -21.83 0.50
CA ILE A 352 2.85 -22.06 -0.30
C ILE A 352 1.72 -21.15 0.21
N ILE A 353 1.57 -21.02 1.51
CA ILE A 353 0.55 -20.16 2.14
C ILE A 353 0.72 -18.71 1.65
N ASP A 354 1.95 -18.16 1.68
CA ASP A 354 2.25 -16.80 1.23
C ASP A 354 1.97 -16.60 -0.26
N VAL A 355 2.34 -17.58 -1.10
CA VAL A 355 2.02 -17.52 -2.53
C VAL A 355 0.51 -17.52 -2.76
N VAL A 356 -0.25 -18.33 -2.03
CA VAL A 356 -1.71 -18.35 -2.12
C VAL A 356 -2.33 -17.04 -1.65
N ILE A 357 -1.86 -16.49 -0.52
CA ILE A 357 -2.30 -15.19 -0.02
C ILE A 357 -1.98 -14.09 -1.06
N GLY A 358 -0.80 -14.13 -1.67
CA GLY A 358 -0.42 -13.18 -2.72
C GLY A 358 -1.28 -13.27 -3.99
N VAL A 359 -1.69 -14.46 -4.41
CA VAL A 359 -2.65 -14.61 -5.51
C VAL A 359 -4.02 -14.09 -5.10
N LEU A 360 -4.47 -14.36 -3.89
CA LEU A 360 -5.72 -13.79 -3.35
C LEU A 360 -5.66 -12.26 -3.26
N SER A 361 -4.48 -11.68 -3.01
CA SER A 361 -4.25 -10.23 -3.04
C SER A 361 -4.57 -9.58 -4.38
N SER A 362 -4.65 -10.34 -5.46
CA SER A 362 -5.08 -9.82 -6.75
C SER A 362 -6.59 -9.52 -6.82
N ILE A 363 -7.39 -10.23 -6.03
CA ILE A 363 -8.85 -10.11 -6.00
C ILE A 363 -9.28 -9.22 -4.83
N VAL A 364 -8.60 -9.40 -3.71
CA VAL A 364 -8.81 -8.74 -2.43
C VAL A 364 -7.66 -7.75 -2.24
N ASP A 365 -7.95 -6.50 -1.90
CA ASP A 365 -6.91 -5.49 -1.64
C ASP A 365 -5.81 -6.07 -0.72
N ASN A 366 -4.54 -5.80 -1.00
CA ASN A 366 -3.40 -6.34 -0.29
C ASN A 366 -3.40 -5.99 1.22
N ILE A 367 -3.91 -4.82 1.60
CA ILE A 367 -3.90 -4.31 2.97
C ILE A 367 -4.69 -5.21 3.94
N PRO A 368 -5.99 -5.52 3.71
CA PRO A 368 -6.74 -6.38 4.62
C PRO A 368 -6.21 -7.81 4.68
N LEU A 369 -5.57 -8.32 3.62
CA LEU A 369 -4.95 -9.65 3.64
C LEU A 369 -3.72 -9.70 4.55
N VAL A 370 -2.84 -8.68 4.46
CA VAL A 370 -1.68 -8.60 5.34
C VAL A 370 -2.11 -8.35 6.78
N ALA A 371 -3.09 -7.46 7.02
CA ALA A 371 -3.66 -7.28 8.35
C ALA A 371 -4.25 -8.58 8.91
N GLY A 372 -4.97 -9.33 8.07
CA GLY A 372 -5.48 -10.65 8.41
C GLY A 372 -4.36 -11.63 8.78
N ALA A 373 -3.30 -11.71 7.98
CA ALA A 373 -2.15 -12.56 8.26
C ALA A 373 -1.44 -12.19 9.57
N MET A 374 -1.31 -10.88 9.86
CA MET A 374 -0.77 -10.41 11.15
C MET A 374 -1.61 -10.84 12.35
N GLY A 375 -2.92 -10.98 12.16
CA GLY A 375 -3.83 -11.51 13.17
C GLY A 375 -3.93 -13.05 13.21
N MET A 376 -3.51 -13.74 12.14
CA MET A 376 -3.51 -15.20 12.06
C MET A 376 -2.29 -15.83 12.73
N TYR A 377 -1.11 -15.23 12.53
CA TYR A 377 0.17 -15.80 12.88
C TYR A 377 0.93 -14.91 13.87
N ASP A 378 1.67 -15.54 14.78
CA ASP A 378 2.52 -14.85 15.76
C ASP A 378 3.97 -15.30 15.64
N PHE A 379 4.53 -15.19 14.43
CA PHE A 379 5.95 -15.43 14.21
C PHE A 379 6.80 -14.26 14.73
N PRO A 380 8.05 -14.51 15.14
CA PRO A 380 8.96 -13.44 15.57
C PRO A 380 9.27 -12.46 14.44
N MET A 381 9.80 -11.28 14.82
CA MET A 381 10.25 -10.27 13.86
C MET A 381 11.30 -10.87 12.91
N ASP A 382 11.25 -10.48 11.64
CA ASP A 382 12.11 -10.94 10.56
C ASP A 382 12.02 -12.43 10.23
N ASN A 383 10.95 -13.11 10.69
CA ASN A 383 10.67 -14.46 10.21
C ASN A 383 10.48 -14.46 8.69
N PRO A 384 11.02 -15.45 7.96
CA PRO A 384 10.86 -15.57 6.50
C PRO A 384 9.41 -15.46 6.02
N PHE A 385 8.44 -15.94 6.81
CA PHE A 385 7.00 -15.77 6.53
C PHE A 385 6.64 -14.28 6.30
N TRP A 386 7.01 -13.38 7.22
CA TRP A 386 6.63 -11.97 7.09
C TRP A 386 7.25 -11.28 5.89
N ILE A 387 8.51 -11.63 5.60
CA ILE A 387 9.26 -11.04 4.50
C ILE A 387 8.71 -11.53 3.17
N PHE A 388 8.42 -12.83 3.07
CA PHE A 388 7.87 -13.40 1.85
C PHE A 388 6.41 -13.02 1.65
N LEU A 389 5.62 -12.93 2.72
CA LEU A 389 4.26 -12.38 2.68
C LEU A 389 4.24 -10.96 2.11
N ALA A 390 5.16 -10.07 2.55
CA ALA A 390 5.27 -8.71 2.03
C ALA A 390 5.48 -8.71 0.51
N TYR A 391 6.41 -9.56 0.01
CA TYR A 391 6.65 -9.74 -1.41
C TYR A 391 5.40 -10.25 -2.13
N CYS A 392 4.81 -11.34 -1.65
CA CYS A 392 3.68 -11.99 -2.28
C CYS A 392 2.44 -11.10 -2.32
N ALA A 393 2.07 -10.48 -1.19
CA ALA A 393 0.89 -9.64 -1.11
C ALA A 393 1.03 -8.38 -1.98
N GLY A 394 2.17 -7.70 -1.91
CA GLY A 394 2.36 -6.45 -2.66
C GLY A 394 2.49 -6.67 -4.16
N THR A 395 3.32 -7.62 -4.61
CA THR A 395 3.46 -7.91 -6.06
C THR A 395 2.21 -8.59 -6.62
N GLY A 396 1.53 -9.45 -5.84
CA GLY A 396 0.28 -10.11 -6.18
C GLY A 396 -0.84 -9.12 -6.54
N GLY A 397 -0.87 -7.95 -5.88
CA GLY A 397 -1.79 -6.86 -6.20
C GLY A 397 -1.72 -6.33 -7.63
N SER A 398 -0.66 -6.67 -8.39
CA SER A 398 -0.53 -6.32 -9.82
C SER A 398 -1.21 -7.29 -10.76
N ILE A 399 -1.55 -8.49 -10.31
CA ILE A 399 -2.09 -9.56 -11.19
C ILE A 399 -3.42 -9.13 -11.80
N LEU A 400 -4.31 -8.56 -10.99
CA LEU A 400 -5.53 -7.91 -11.46
C LEU A 400 -5.47 -6.42 -11.14
N ILE A 401 -6.07 -5.59 -11.99
CA ILE A 401 -6.02 -4.12 -11.84
C ILE A 401 -6.71 -3.62 -10.56
N ILE A 402 -7.58 -4.42 -9.97
CA ILE A 402 -8.32 -4.10 -8.73
C ILE A 402 -7.58 -4.56 -7.46
N GLY A 403 -6.49 -5.32 -7.58
CA GLY A 403 -5.81 -5.96 -6.45
C GLY A 403 -4.90 -5.04 -5.64
N SER A 404 -4.69 -3.80 -6.07
CA SER A 404 -3.88 -2.82 -5.33
C SER A 404 -4.36 -1.40 -5.55
N ALA A 405 -4.04 -0.51 -4.61
CA ALA A 405 -4.33 0.92 -4.72
C ALA A 405 -3.71 1.52 -6.00
N ALA A 406 -2.51 1.10 -6.38
CA ALA A 406 -1.85 1.48 -7.63
C ALA A 406 -2.67 1.09 -8.87
N GLY A 407 -3.17 -0.15 -8.92
CA GLY A 407 -4.00 -0.66 -10.01
C GLY A 407 -5.33 0.09 -10.14
N VAL A 408 -6.06 0.24 -9.03
CA VAL A 408 -7.34 0.97 -8.98
C VAL A 408 -7.15 2.43 -9.43
N THR A 409 -6.08 3.08 -9.00
CA THR A 409 -5.75 4.44 -9.42
C THR A 409 -5.47 4.54 -10.91
N ALA A 410 -4.65 3.63 -11.44
CA ALA A 410 -4.37 3.57 -12.89
C ALA A 410 -5.66 3.36 -13.69
N MET A 411 -6.53 2.45 -13.23
CA MET A 411 -7.83 2.18 -13.83
C MET A 411 -8.72 3.43 -13.85
N GLY A 412 -8.82 4.14 -12.74
CA GLY A 412 -9.63 5.35 -12.61
C GLY A 412 -9.12 6.51 -13.47
N MET A 413 -7.80 6.78 -13.41
CA MET A 413 -7.17 7.88 -14.14
C MET A 413 -7.22 7.69 -15.66
N GLU A 414 -6.94 6.49 -16.16
CA GLU A 414 -6.86 6.19 -17.60
C GLU A 414 -8.14 5.55 -18.14
N LYS A 415 -9.10 5.22 -17.28
CA LYS A 415 -10.32 4.47 -17.63
C LYS A 415 -9.97 3.15 -18.34
N ILE A 416 -9.05 2.40 -17.72
CA ILE A 416 -8.61 1.10 -18.23
C ILE A 416 -9.74 0.10 -18.03
N ASP A 417 -10.07 -0.62 -19.08
CA ASP A 417 -11.06 -1.70 -18.99
C ASP A 417 -10.49 -2.93 -18.28
N PHE A 418 -11.24 -3.47 -17.31
CA PHE A 418 -10.83 -4.62 -16.51
C PHE A 418 -10.50 -5.86 -17.36
N ILE A 419 -11.35 -6.19 -18.35
CA ILE A 419 -11.16 -7.34 -19.20
C ILE A 419 -9.94 -7.16 -20.12
N TRP A 420 -9.70 -5.92 -20.56
CA TRP A 420 -8.52 -5.60 -21.32
C TRP A 420 -7.24 -5.82 -20.49
N TYR A 421 -7.20 -5.35 -19.24
CA TYR A 421 -6.07 -5.56 -18.34
C TYR A 421 -5.84 -7.05 -18.08
N LEU A 422 -6.91 -7.79 -17.77
CA LEU A 422 -6.88 -9.24 -17.56
C LEU A 422 -6.24 -9.98 -18.75
N LYS A 423 -6.55 -9.58 -19.99
CA LYS A 423 -6.02 -10.23 -21.20
C LYS A 423 -4.62 -9.76 -21.58
N LYS A 424 -4.26 -8.51 -21.30
CA LYS A 424 -3.06 -7.86 -21.84
C LYS A 424 -1.94 -7.65 -20.82
N ILE A 425 -2.26 -7.47 -19.56
CA ILE A 425 -1.28 -7.15 -18.50
C ILE A 425 -1.12 -8.31 -17.50
N THR A 426 -2.23 -8.93 -17.08
CA THR A 426 -2.19 -10.04 -16.11
C THR A 426 -1.18 -11.16 -16.46
N PRO A 427 -1.01 -11.60 -17.73
CA PRO A 427 -0.01 -12.61 -18.04
C PRO A 427 1.43 -12.17 -17.70
N TYR A 428 1.77 -10.90 -17.88
CA TYR A 428 3.06 -10.35 -17.53
C TYR A 428 3.22 -10.18 -16.02
N ALA A 429 2.15 -9.76 -15.35
CA ALA A 429 2.14 -9.64 -13.88
C ALA A 429 2.32 -11.02 -13.21
N LEU A 430 1.61 -12.05 -13.68
CA LEU A 430 1.78 -13.43 -13.20
C LEU A 430 3.20 -13.94 -13.44
N LEU A 431 3.74 -13.71 -14.65
CA LEU A 431 5.11 -14.11 -14.98
C LEU A 431 6.12 -13.46 -14.03
N GLY A 432 5.99 -12.16 -13.77
CA GLY A 432 6.83 -11.42 -12.82
C GLY A 432 6.66 -11.92 -11.39
N TYR A 433 5.43 -12.10 -10.95
CA TYR A 433 5.08 -12.60 -9.62
C TYR A 433 5.76 -13.93 -9.32
N PHE A 434 5.58 -14.94 -10.19
CA PHE A 434 6.17 -16.26 -9.97
C PHE A 434 7.69 -16.29 -10.18
N ALA A 435 8.24 -15.46 -11.08
CA ALA A 435 9.69 -15.34 -11.26
C ALA A 435 10.35 -14.79 -9.98
N GLY A 436 9.79 -13.74 -9.38
CA GLY A 436 10.32 -13.19 -8.15
C GLY A 436 10.07 -14.10 -6.94
N ALA A 437 8.90 -14.75 -6.82
CA ALA A 437 8.64 -15.75 -5.78
C ALA A 437 9.64 -16.91 -5.85
N GLY A 438 9.89 -17.44 -7.05
CA GLY A 438 10.93 -18.44 -7.28
C GLY A 438 12.33 -17.95 -6.91
N THR A 439 12.64 -16.68 -7.18
CA THR A 439 13.90 -16.06 -6.76
C THR A 439 14.04 -16.02 -5.25
N TYR A 440 12.98 -15.63 -4.53
CA TYR A 440 12.98 -15.62 -3.06
C TYR A 440 13.21 -17.03 -2.50
N MET A 441 12.46 -18.03 -3.00
CA MET A 441 12.60 -19.42 -2.58
C MET A 441 14.01 -19.97 -2.84
N LEU A 442 14.65 -19.61 -3.97
CA LEU A 442 16.04 -19.99 -4.26
C LEU A 442 17.03 -19.31 -3.32
N MET A 443 16.81 -18.04 -2.96
CA MET A 443 17.64 -17.34 -1.99
C MET A 443 17.52 -17.97 -0.60
N ASP A 444 16.30 -18.28 -0.18
CA ASP A 444 16.04 -18.93 1.11
C ASP A 444 16.76 -20.29 1.23
N LEU A 445 16.73 -21.10 0.17
CA LEU A 445 17.47 -22.37 0.09
C LEU A 445 19.00 -22.22 0.14
N ILE A 446 19.56 -21.07 -0.23
CA ILE A 446 21.00 -20.83 -0.23
C ILE A 446 21.47 -20.27 1.12
N ILE A 447 20.58 -19.52 1.81
CA ILE A 447 20.90 -18.84 3.07
C ILE A 447 20.67 -19.76 4.27
N HIS A 448 19.71 -20.66 4.18
CA HIS A 448 19.31 -21.65 5.19
C HIS A 448 19.61 -23.08 4.74
#